data_34cbb6023b0e6f2d2552da45bc141c61
#
_entry.id   34cbb6023b0e6f2d2552da45bc141c61
#
_cell.length_a   1.000
_cell.length_b   1.000
_cell.length_c   1.000
_cell.angle_alpha   90.00
_cell.angle_beta   90.00
_cell.angle_gamma   90.00
#
_symmetry.space_group_name_H-M   'P 1'
#
loop_
_entity.id
_entity.type
_entity.pdbx_description
1 polymer ?
#
loop_
_entity_poly.entity_id
_entity_poly.type
_entity_poly.pdbx_seq_one_letter_code
_entity_poly.pdbx_strand_id
1 'polypeptide(L)'
;MKRTTKTVLAATTAALAAFICQPSAQAQSADTLIDKLVEKGVLTTKEAQSLRDEADKDFTRAYSAKSGLPDWVTALRVSGDVRLRYDGIYQDPPAGAAPTFTDRNRLRYRMRVGLTATLQDDFEVGMRFTSAENKAAAGATPSGDPISGNDSFTGNGSKKLLWIDLAYAKWNAINSPDWSMTLIGGKMENPFQVSEVMFDPDYTPEGIGFQLGYNVSDAQTLKFNGGLFSLLELGSGAGTGSKDSYLYGAQVRWDSAWTPKWASSVGVGIFGLSDKQNLTTAAIANVSQGNSRTAGGVLTSSFSPIVTDASVTYTMESFPYYPGAFPIKFSGEYINNLAGGTIDPANNSGGGKKRNEAYAVGLTLGKSGKKGTWDLTYKWKNLEANYWYEEVVDSDHGAWYTAAPTGGAAGYQAGTNLRGHYMRAAYSPYDSLTLSVNYYLFGQIDKPAGAAFGQAGRIQIDAAFKF
;
A
#
# COMPACT_ATOMS: atom_id res chain seq x y z
N MET A 1 43.70 -24.26 -19.10
CA MET A 1 42.94 -23.01 -19.18
C MET A 1 41.76 -23.05 -18.21
N LYS A 2 41.98 -22.87 -16.90
CA LYS A 2 40.92 -22.80 -15.84
C LYS A 2 41.49 -21.95 -14.70
N ARG A 3 41.53 -20.61 -14.84
CA ARG A 3 41.89 -19.72 -13.69
C ARG A 3 41.44 -18.26 -13.81
N THR A 4 40.61 -17.88 -14.77
CA THR A 4 40.27 -16.46 -15.00
C THR A 4 38.80 -16.07 -14.67
N THR A 5 37.95 -17.04 -14.37
CA THR A 5 36.50 -16.76 -14.17
C THR A 5 36.11 -16.50 -12.70
N LYS A 6 36.97 -16.80 -11.73
CA LYS A 6 36.65 -16.59 -10.29
C LYS A 6 36.99 -15.18 -9.77
N THR A 7 37.86 -14.45 -10.47
CA THR A 7 38.34 -13.13 -10.01
C THR A 7 37.39 -11.98 -10.39
N VAL A 8 36.60 -12.15 -11.44
CA VAL A 8 35.67 -11.09 -11.90
C VAL A 8 34.40 -11.06 -11.06
N LEU A 9 33.96 -12.22 -10.55
CA LEU A 9 32.75 -12.29 -9.72
C LEU A 9 32.98 -11.74 -8.29
N ALA A 10 34.22 -11.84 -7.79
CA ALA A 10 34.61 -11.30 -6.48
C ALA A 10 34.78 -9.78 -6.49
N ALA A 11 35.12 -9.18 -7.63
CA ALA A 11 35.29 -7.74 -7.77
C ALA A 11 33.99 -6.99 -7.89
N THR A 12 32.94 -7.60 -8.50
CA THR A 12 31.61 -7.00 -8.61
C THR A 12 30.81 -7.05 -7.30
N THR A 13 30.97 -8.10 -6.49
CA THR A 13 30.36 -8.17 -5.16
C THR A 13 31.04 -7.25 -4.14
N ALA A 14 32.36 -7.02 -4.25
CA ALA A 14 33.05 -6.07 -3.38
C ALA A 14 32.74 -4.61 -3.70
N ALA A 15 32.46 -4.27 -4.96
CA ALA A 15 32.04 -2.92 -5.33
C ALA A 15 30.61 -2.56 -4.87
N LEU A 16 29.67 -3.53 -4.86
CA LEU A 16 28.32 -3.30 -4.32
C LEU A 16 28.33 -3.25 -2.79
N ALA A 17 29.19 -4.03 -2.11
CA ALA A 17 29.31 -4.01 -0.66
C ALA A 17 29.99 -2.74 -0.12
N ALA A 18 30.86 -2.11 -0.92
CA ALA A 18 31.51 -0.86 -0.54
C ALA A 18 30.58 0.37 -0.59
N PHE A 19 29.44 0.29 -1.32
CA PHE A 19 28.43 1.35 -1.36
C PHE A 19 27.45 1.32 -0.16
N ILE A 20 27.37 0.21 0.59
CA ILE A 20 26.40 0.02 1.68
C ILE A 20 26.99 0.35 3.06
N CYS A 21 28.31 0.47 3.18
CA CYS A 21 28.98 0.75 4.44
C CYS A 21 29.78 2.04 4.38
N GLN A 22 29.13 3.19 4.57
CA GLN A 22 29.80 4.42 5.03
C GLN A 22 28.81 5.40 5.68
N PRO A 23 29.29 6.27 6.53
CA PRO A 23 29.33 6.16 7.99
C PRO A 23 28.47 7.22 8.64
N SER A 24 27.42 6.83 9.29
CA SER A 24 26.79 7.64 10.35
C SER A 24 27.73 7.90 11.56
N ALA A 25 28.93 7.30 11.57
CA ALA A 25 29.85 7.39 12.70
C ALA A 25 30.65 8.72 12.78
N GLN A 26 30.88 9.42 11.66
CA GLN A 26 31.66 10.67 11.71
C GLN A 26 30.80 11.90 12.06
N ALA A 27 29.56 11.98 11.59
CA ALA A 27 28.64 13.06 11.98
C ALA A 27 28.27 12.98 13.46
N GLN A 28 27.97 11.78 13.98
CA GLN A 28 27.74 11.58 15.41
C GLN A 28 28.93 11.95 16.32
N SER A 29 30.17 11.84 15.83
CA SER A 29 31.34 12.21 16.62
C SER A 29 31.54 13.73 16.70
N ALA A 30 31.23 14.46 15.64
CA ALA A 30 31.33 15.93 15.61
C ALA A 30 30.25 16.59 16.48
N ASP A 31 29.02 16.14 16.38
CA ASP A 31 27.89 16.62 17.21
C ASP A 31 28.15 16.38 18.71
N THR A 32 28.63 15.20 19.06
CA THR A 32 28.96 14.86 20.44
C THR A 32 30.11 15.72 20.99
N LEU A 33 31.06 16.09 20.13
CA LEU A 33 32.16 17.00 20.51
C LEU A 33 31.65 18.42 20.73
N ILE A 34 30.81 18.92 19.82
CA ILE A 34 30.22 20.26 19.91
C ILE A 34 29.35 20.36 21.19
N ASP A 35 28.54 19.33 21.48
CA ASP A 35 27.74 19.29 22.71
C ASP A 35 28.60 19.37 23.99
N LYS A 36 29.71 18.64 24.02
CA LYS A 36 30.66 18.72 25.15
C LYS A 36 31.34 20.07 25.29
N LEU A 37 31.58 20.77 24.17
CA LEU A 37 32.16 22.11 24.20
C LEU A 37 31.15 23.15 24.71
N VAL A 38 29.87 22.97 24.41
CA VAL A 38 28.78 23.78 24.97
C VAL A 38 28.63 23.52 26.48
N GLU A 39 28.63 22.26 26.87
CA GLU A 39 28.53 21.84 28.29
C GLU A 39 29.68 22.40 29.14
N LYS A 40 30.88 22.47 28.56
CA LYS A 40 32.07 23.09 29.22
C LYS A 40 32.10 24.61 29.14
N GLY A 41 31.12 25.27 28.55
CA GLY A 41 31.05 26.71 28.41
C GLY A 41 32.08 27.31 27.46
N VAL A 42 32.70 26.51 26.61
CA VAL A 42 33.69 26.97 25.60
C VAL A 42 32.98 27.55 24.37
N LEU A 43 31.77 27.06 24.05
CA LEU A 43 30.94 27.57 22.97
C LEU A 43 29.57 27.99 23.53
N THR A 44 29.04 29.08 22.97
CA THR A 44 27.64 29.44 23.18
C THR A 44 26.74 28.56 22.32
N THR A 45 25.48 28.44 22.70
CA THR A 45 24.49 27.66 21.92
C THR A 45 24.38 28.16 20.46
N LYS A 46 24.55 29.48 20.25
CA LYS A 46 24.51 30.10 18.93
C LYS A 46 25.74 29.76 18.08
N GLU A 47 26.92 29.74 18.68
CA GLU A 47 28.16 29.32 18.00
C GLU A 47 28.17 27.85 17.71
N ALA A 48 27.64 27.01 18.61
CA ALA A 48 27.47 25.58 18.40
C ALA A 48 26.55 25.26 17.20
N GLN A 49 25.43 26.01 17.08
CA GLN A 49 24.54 25.85 15.93
C GLN A 49 25.22 26.28 14.62
N SER A 50 25.93 27.41 14.62
CA SER A 50 26.68 27.85 13.43
C SER A 50 27.75 26.87 13.00
N LEU A 51 28.46 26.23 13.96
CA LEU A 51 29.46 25.20 13.66
C LEU A 51 28.85 23.91 13.13
N ARG A 52 27.66 23.52 13.61
CA ARG A 52 26.93 22.39 13.04
C ARG A 52 26.52 22.64 11.61
N ASP A 53 25.90 23.82 11.34
CA ASP A 53 25.48 24.21 9.99
C ASP A 53 26.67 24.28 9.01
N GLU A 54 27.85 24.71 9.48
CA GLU A 54 29.09 24.76 8.69
C GLU A 54 29.63 23.32 8.46
N ALA A 55 29.68 22.48 9.50
CA ALA A 55 30.12 21.09 9.40
C ALA A 55 29.22 20.27 8.46
N ASP A 56 27.92 20.49 8.50
CA ASP A 56 26.96 19.82 7.59
C ASP A 56 27.13 20.29 6.14
N LYS A 57 27.37 21.58 5.91
CA LYS A 57 27.68 22.11 4.58
C LYS A 57 28.98 21.53 4.02
N ASP A 58 30.03 21.48 4.84
CA ASP A 58 31.32 20.92 4.44
C ASP A 58 31.27 19.41 4.21
N PHE A 59 30.50 18.69 5.05
CA PHE A 59 30.22 17.26 4.84
C PHE A 59 29.47 17.04 3.53
N THR A 60 28.42 17.82 3.27
CA THR A 60 27.64 17.74 2.03
C THR A 60 28.51 18.02 0.80
N ARG A 61 29.35 19.05 0.84
CA ARG A 61 30.32 19.35 -0.23
C ARG A 61 31.33 18.23 -0.44
N ALA A 62 31.91 17.71 0.63
CA ALA A 62 32.88 16.61 0.54
C ALA A 62 32.21 15.33 0.02
N TYR A 63 30.98 15.04 0.43
CA TYR A 63 30.20 13.92 -0.05
C TYR A 63 29.85 14.06 -1.53
N SER A 64 29.36 15.22 -1.97
CA SER A 64 29.05 15.52 -3.38
C SER A 64 30.30 15.40 -4.27
N ALA A 65 31.41 15.98 -3.86
CA ALA A 65 32.67 15.89 -4.59
C ALA A 65 33.18 14.43 -4.72
N LYS A 66 33.01 13.62 -3.67
CA LYS A 66 33.44 12.22 -3.66
C LYS A 66 32.47 11.29 -4.37
N SER A 67 31.16 11.56 -4.32
CA SER A 67 30.11 10.75 -4.93
C SER A 67 29.84 11.10 -6.41
N GLY A 68 30.35 12.24 -6.90
CA GLY A 68 30.05 12.78 -8.23
C GLY A 68 28.61 13.26 -8.40
N LEU A 69 27.88 13.45 -7.29
CA LEU A 69 26.54 14.03 -7.30
C LEU A 69 26.63 15.56 -7.29
N PRO A 70 25.65 16.27 -7.88
CA PRO A 70 25.55 17.73 -7.80
C PRO A 70 25.35 18.20 -6.36
N ASP A 71 25.82 19.40 -6.02
CA ASP A 71 25.75 19.99 -4.68
C ASP A 71 24.31 20.21 -4.15
N TRP A 72 23.34 20.28 -5.05
CA TRP A 72 21.94 20.41 -4.69
C TRP A 72 21.26 19.08 -4.30
N VAL A 73 21.95 17.93 -4.43
CA VAL A 73 21.51 16.62 -3.91
C VAL A 73 22.07 16.45 -2.50
N THR A 74 21.21 16.58 -1.49
CA THR A 74 21.61 16.53 -0.08
C THR A 74 21.71 15.11 0.47
N ALA A 75 20.89 14.18 -0.05
CA ALA A 75 20.94 12.77 0.34
C ALA A 75 20.46 11.87 -0.80
N LEU A 76 21.04 10.67 -0.86
CA LEU A 76 20.61 9.59 -1.74
C LEU A 76 20.39 8.34 -0.89
N ARG A 77 19.17 7.79 -0.91
CA ARG A 77 18.80 6.60 -0.17
C ARG A 77 18.42 5.47 -1.10
N VAL A 78 18.98 4.29 -0.88
CA VAL A 78 18.50 3.04 -1.45
C VAL A 78 17.70 2.30 -0.37
N SER A 79 16.55 1.77 -0.73
CA SER A 79 15.71 1.00 0.17
C SER A 79 14.97 -0.09 -0.60
N GLY A 80 14.50 -1.11 0.10
CA GLY A 80 13.73 -2.15 -0.55
C GLY A 80 13.21 -3.21 0.39
N ASP A 81 12.44 -4.12 -0.19
CA ASP A 81 11.98 -5.33 0.47
C ASP A 81 11.96 -6.53 -0.47
N VAL A 82 12.16 -7.70 0.10
CA VAL A 82 11.93 -8.99 -0.54
C VAL A 82 10.97 -9.77 0.34
N ARG A 83 9.85 -10.21 -0.21
CA ARG A 83 8.88 -11.07 0.45
C ARG A 83 8.78 -12.40 -0.28
N LEU A 84 8.99 -13.49 0.45
CA LEU A 84 8.67 -14.85 0.01
C LEU A 84 7.32 -15.22 0.59
N ARG A 85 6.41 -15.75 -0.23
CA ARG A 85 5.04 -16.09 0.16
C ARG A 85 4.66 -17.48 -0.29
N TYR A 86 4.11 -18.28 0.62
CA TYR A 86 3.20 -19.36 0.29
C TYR A 86 1.77 -18.81 0.29
N ASP A 87 0.99 -19.14 -0.74
CA ASP A 87 -0.39 -18.67 -0.94
C ASP A 87 -1.27 -19.86 -1.30
N GLY A 88 -2.09 -20.30 -0.34
CA GLY A 88 -3.04 -21.39 -0.48
C GLY A 88 -4.49 -20.88 -0.51
N ILE A 89 -5.29 -21.29 -1.50
CA ILE A 89 -6.70 -20.92 -1.66
C ILE A 89 -7.51 -22.21 -1.68
N TYR A 90 -8.49 -22.28 -0.78
CA TYR A 90 -9.33 -23.44 -0.55
C TYR A 90 -10.80 -23.04 -0.66
N GLN A 91 -11.57 -23.78 -1.42
CA GLN A 91 -12.99 -23.52 -1.63
C GLN A 91 -13.81 -24.77 -1.38
N ASP A 92 -14.95 -24.63 -0.69
CA ASP A 92 -15.94 -25.67 -0.59
C ASP A 92 -16.73 -25.74 -1.91
N PRO A 93 -16.71 -26.86 -2.64
CA PRO A 93 -17.58 -27.03 -3.80
C PRO A 93 -19.05 -27.03 -3.36
N PRO A 94 -19.97 -26.52 -4.20
CA PRO A 94 -21.39 -26.61 -3.90
C PRO A 94 -21.84 -28.08 -3.81
N ALA A 95 -22.74 -28.37 -2.87
CA ALA A 95 -23.29 -29.70 -2.71
C ALA A 95 -23.93 -30.20 -4.02
N GLY A 96 -23.47 -31.34 -4.54
CA GLY A 96 -24.00 -31.95 -5.76
C GLY A 96 -23.39 -31.44 -7.08
N ALA A 97 -22.46 -30.50 -7.07
CA ALA A 97 -21.71 -30.13 -8.27
C ALA A 97 -20.38 -30.88 -8.34
N ALA A 98 -19.97 -31.25 -9.54
CA ALA A 98 -18.59 -31.66 -9.77
C ALA A 98 -17.66 -30.47 -9.37
N PRO A 99 -16.53 -30.70 -8.66
CA PRO A 99 -15.64 -29.65 -8.29
C PRO A 99 -15.08 -28.99 -9.56
N THR A 100 -15.59 -27.84 -9.89
CA THR A 100 -15.10 -27.03 -11.02
C THR A 100 -13.87 -26.22 -10.62
N PHE A 101 -13.48 -26.29 -9.33
CA PHE A 101 -12.28 -25.72 -8.76
C PHE A 101 -11.48 -26.75 -8.01
N THR A 102 -10.19 -26.68 -8.24
CA THR A 102 -9.20 -27.33 -7.39
C THR A 102 -8.62 -26.30 -6.46
N ASP A 103 -8.29 -26.71 -5.25
CA ASP A 103 -7.48 -25.92 -4.34
C ASP A 103 -6.22 -25.43 -5.06
N ARG A 104 -5.87 -24.16 -4.84
CA ARG A 104 -4.70 -23.58 -5.45
C ARG A 104 -3.62 -23.33 -4.42
N ASN A 105 -2.47 -23.98 -4.61
CA ASN A 105 -1.29 -23.78 -3.80
C ASN A 105 -0.17 -23.22 -4.68
N ARG A 106 0.46 -22.12 -4.26
CA ARG A 106 1.54 -21.48 -5.03
C ARG A 106 2.58 -20.84 -4.14
N LEU A 107 3.81 -20.80 -4.64
CA LEU A 107 4.87 -20.00 -4.08
C LEU A 107 4.97 -18.70 -4.89
N ARG A 108 5.14 -17.60 -4.20
CA ARG A 108 5.25 -16.25 -4.79
C ARG A 108 6.42 -15.51 -4.17
N TYR A 109 6.90 -14.50 -4.85
CA TYR A 109 7.79 -13.50 -4.27
C TYR A 109 7.31 -12.10 -4.62
N ARG A 110 7.74 -11.13 -3.84
CA ARG A 110 7.72 -9.71 -4.19
C ARG A 110 9.13 -9.17 -3.94
N MET A 111 9.64 -8.41 -4.90
CA MET A 111 10.87 -7.65 -4.77
C MET A 111 10.56 -6.18 -5.08
N ARG A 112 10.93 -5.28 -4.19
CA ARG A 112 10.87 -3.83 -4.44
C ARG A 112 12.23 -3.23 -4.14
N VAL A 113 12.70 -2.36 -5.05
CA VAL A 113 13.94 -1.60 -4.88
C VAL A 113 13.65 -0.15 -5.24
N GLY A 114 13.88 0.75 -4.32
CA GLY A 114 13.65 2.18 -4.44
C GLY A 114 14.93 3.00 -4.30
N LEU A 115 14.94 4.11 -4.99
CA LEU A 115 15.93 5.16 -4.90
C LEU A 115 15.22 6.47 -4.60
N THR A 116 15.66 7.18 -3.57
CA THR A 116 15.12 8.49 -3.19
C THR A 116 16.27 9.48 -3.10
N ALA A 117 16.17 10.58 -3.84
CA ALA A 117 17.08 11.72 -3.77
C ALA A 117 16.37 12.86 -3.04
N THR A 118 16.94 13.29 -1.91
CA THR A 118 16.55 14.52 -1.24
C THR A 118 17.36 15.67 -1.83
N LEU A 119 16.69 16.74 -2.20
CA LEU A 119 17.30 17.90 -2.84
C LEU A 119 17.24 19.10 -1.88
N GLN A 120 17.97 20.17 -2.21
CA GLN A 120 17.82 21.45 -1.54
C GLN A 120 16.39 22.00 -1.70
N ASP A 121 16.03 22.98 -0.89
CA ASP A 121 14.72 23.66 -0.92
C ASP A 121 13.52 22.71 -0.68
N ASP A 122 13.75 21.66 0.15
CA ASP A 122 12.72 20.70 0.59
C ASP A 122 12.08 19.89 -0.54
N PHE A 123 12.77 19.70 -1.68
CA PHE A 123 12.36 18.80 -2.75
C PHE A 123 12.86 17.36 -2.53
N GLU A 124 12.08 16.43 -3.01
CA GLU A 124 12.43 14.99 -3.07
C GLU A 124 12.00 14.42 -4.41
N VAL A 125 12.84 13.59 -5.00
CA VAL A 125 12.51 12.79 -6.19
C VAL A 125 12.70 11.33 -5.85
N GLY A 126 11.70 10.52 -6.15
CA GLY A 126 11.73 9.09 -5.84
C GLY A 126 11.34 8.22 -7.02
N MET A 127 11.99 7.05 -7.09
CA MET A 127 11.59 5.96 -7.98
C MET A 127 11.63 4.64 -7.23
N ARG A 128 10.74 3.71 -7.59
CA ARG A 128 10.73 2.34 -7.08
C ARG A 128 10.38 1.38 -8.20
N PHE A 129 11.12 0.30 -8.28
CA PHE A 129 10.80 -0.84 -9.13
C PHE A 129 10.22 -1.96 -8.30
N THR A 130 9.28 -2.72 -8.89
CA THR A 130 8.64 -3.88 -8.25
C THR A 130 8.53 -5.05 -9.21
N SER A 131 8.53 -6.27 -8.67
CA SER A 131 7.98 -7.43 -9.35
C SER A 131 6.45 -7.32 -9.37
N ALA A 132 5.78 -7.89 -10.37
CA ALA A 132 4.33 -8.12 -10.38
C ALA A 132 3.98 -9.14 -11.48
N GLU A 133 2.85 -9.80 -11.34
CA GLU A 133 2.30 -10.64 -12.42
C GLU A 133 1.89 -9.77 -13.61
N ASN A 134 2.16 -10.26 -14.83
CA ASN A 134 1.63 -9.63 -16.04
C ASN A 134 0.14 -9.95 -16.15
N LYS A 135 -0.69 -8.91 -16.22
CA LYS A 135 -2.16 -9.01 -16.34
C LYS A 135 -2.65 -8.87 -17.78
N ALA A 136 -1.78 -8.51 -18.71
CA ALA A 136 -2.17 -8.37 -20.11
C ALA A 136 -2.60 -9.72 -20.70
N ALA A 137 -3.58 -9.68 -21.60
CA ALA A 137 -3.94 -10.84 -22.40
C ALA A 137 -2.75 -11.29 -23.28
N ALA A 138 -2.75 -12.55 -23.68
CA ALA A 138 -1.69 -13.09 -24.54
C ALA A 138 -1.60 -12.28 -25.85
N GLY A 139 -0.40 -11.78 -26.14
CA GLY A 139 -0.13 -10.97 -27.32
C GLY A 139 -0.43 -9.47 -27.19
N ALA A 140 -0.98 -9.03 -26.07
CA ALA A 140 -1.15 -7.61 -25.76
C ALA A 140 0.14 -7.01 -25.11
N THR A 141 0.20 -5.67 -25.08
CA THR A 141 1.27 -4.96 -24.37
C THR A 141 1.27 -5.38 -22.90
N PRO A 142 2.42 -5.79 -22.33
CA PRO A 142 2.50 -6.18 -20.93
C PRO A 142 1.97 -5.09 -20.00
N SER A 143 1.17 -5.49 -19.00
CA SER A 143 0.62 -4.62 -17.96
C SER A 143 0.78 -5.28 -16.60
N GLY A 144 1.39 -4.59 -15.64
CA GLY A 144 1.57 -5.07 -14.27
C GLY A 144 0.25 -5.03 -13.48
N ASP A 145 0.18 -5.86 -12.45
CA ASP A 145 -0.95 -5.84 -11.52
C ASP A 145 -0.95 -4.52 -10.72
N PRO A 146 -2.02 -3.69 -10.77
CA PRO A 146 -2.04 -2.37 -10.11
C PRO A 146 -2.07 -2.44 -8.58
N ILE A 147 -2.45 -3.59 -8.00
CA ILE A 147 -2.61 -3.76 -6.54
C ILE A 147 -1.79 -4.93 -5.99
N SER A 148 -0.83 -5.47 -6.75
CA SER A 148 0.00 -6.57 -6.25
C SER A 148 1.38 -6.59 -6.89
N GLY A 149 2.41 -6.41 -6.08
CA GLY A 149 3.80 -6.64 -6.47
C GLY A 149 4.23 -8.12 -6.46
N ASN A 150 3.30 -9.06 -6.20
CA ASN A 150 3.66 -10.47 -6.16
C ASN A 150 3.76 -11.08 -7.56
N ASP A 151 4.78 -11.91 -7.78
CA ASP A 151 4.91 -12.77 -8.95
C ASP A 151 5.00 -14.24 -8.52
N SER A 152 4.38 -15.13 -9.28
CA SER A 152 4.32 -16.57 -8.95
C SER A 152 5.53 -17.31 -9.50
N PHE A 153 5.99 -18.32 -8.75
CA PHE A 153 7.00 -19.28 -9.25
C PHE A 153 6.37 -20.12 -10.35
N THR A 154 6.74 -19.88 -11.58
CA THR A 154 6.19 -20.56 -12.75
C THR A 154 7.14 -20.44 -13.95
N GLY A 155 6.78 -21.07 -15.07
CA GLY A 155 7.50 -20.93 -16.33
C GLY A 155 8.89 -21.57 -16.32
N ASN A 156 9.09 -22.63 -15.51
CA ASN A 156 10.32 -23.40 -15.48
C ASN A 156 11.59 -22.56 -15.28
N GLY A 157 11.51 -21.54 -14.38
CA GLY A 157 12.61 -20.62 -14.11
C GLY A 157 12.80 -19.51 -15.16
N SER A 158 11.79 -19.23 -15.98
CA SER A 158 11.83 -18.13 -16.96
C SER A 158 12.04 -16.78 -16.29
N LYS A 159 12.65 -15.85 -17.06
CA LYS A 159 12.89 -14.48 -16.59
C LYS A 159 11.55 -13.74 -16.37
N LYS A 160 11.53 -12.85 -15.39
CA LYS A 160 10.36 -12.09 -14.97
C LYS A 160 10.51 -10.62 -15.34
N LEU A 161 9.37 -9.93 -15.45
CA LEU A 161 9.33 -8.50 -15.72
C LEU A 161 9.60 -7.69 -14.47
N LEU A 162 10.11 -6.48 -14.67
CA LEU A 162 10.29 -5.47 -13.64
C LEU A 162 9.45 -4.26 -14.04
N TRP A 163 8.67 -3.73 -13.07
CA TRP A 163 7.70 -2.67 -13.29
C TRP A 163 8.11 -1.40 -12.54
N ILE A 164 7.72 -0.24 -13.07
CA ILE A 164 7.80 1.03 -12.34
C ILE A 164 6.63 1.06 -11.34
N ASP A 165 6.97 1.08 -10.07
CA ASP A 165 6.02 1.13 -8.97
C ASP A 165 5.82 2.55 -8.44
N LEU A 166 6.90 3.34 -8.36
CA LEU A 166 6.87 4.77 -8.05
C LEU A 166 7.76 5.54 -9.03
N ALA A 167 7.32 6.75 -9.39
CA ALA A 167 8.09 7.75 -10.15
C ALA A 167 7.46 9.12 -9.85
N TYR A 168 7.97 9.84 -8.84
CA TYR A 168 7.34 11.04 -8.33
C TYR A 168 8.35 12.14 -8.02
N ALA A 169 7.85 13.38 -8.02
CA ALA A 169 8.47 14.52 -7.39
C ALA A 169 7.58 15.01 -6.23
N LYS A 170 8.21 15.37 -5.11
CA LYS A 170 7.55 15.85 -3.90
C LYS A 170 8.21 17.15 -3.46
N TRP A 171 7.40 18.10 -3.01
CA TRP A 171 7.84 19.36 -2.41
C TRP A 171 7.16 19.56 -1.06
N ASN A 172 7.97 19.69 -0.02
CA ASN A 172 7.51 20.06 1.31
C ASN A 172 7.42 21.60 1.39
N ALA A 173 6.36 22.16 0.79
CA ALA A 173 6.17 23.59 0.59
C ALA A 173 6.06 24.39 1.89
N ILE A 174 5.61 23.76 2.97
CA ILE A 174 5.58 24.32 4.33
C ILE A 174 6.14 23.24 5.27
N ASN A 175 7.13 23.64 6.05
CA ASN A 175 7.74 22.79 7.07
C ASN A 175 8.04 23.65 8.30
N SER A 176 7.01 23.91 9.11
CA SER A 176 7.09 24.69 10.33
C SER A 176 6.57 23.89 11.53
N PRO A 177 6.82 24.33 12.78
CA PRO A 177 6.33 23.61 13.96
C PRO A 177 4.81 23.41 13.98
N ASP A 178 4.04 24.38 13.49
CA ASP A 178 2.59 24.36 13.52
C ASP A 178 1.99 23.80 12.23
N TRP A 179 2.61 24.05 11.08
CA TRP A 179 2.09 23.70 9.77
C TRP A 179 3.06 22.88 8.94
N SER A 180 2.54 21.89 8.26
CA SER A 180 3.24 21.14 7.22
C SER A 180 2.40 21.08 5.96
N MET A 181 3.00 21.26 4.79
CA MET A 181 2.33 21.10 3.50
C MET A 181 3.24 20.37 2.53
N THR A 182 2.72 19.31 1.95
CA THR A 182 3.43 18.50 0.96
C THR A 182 2.60 18.44 -0.32
N LEU A 183 3.23 18.73 -1.45
CA LEU A 183 2.69 18.54 -2.80
C LEU A 183 3.43 17.41 -3.47
N ILE A 184 2.71 16.52 -4.15
CA ILE A 184 3.28 15.34 -4.82
C ILE A 184 2.70 15.24 -6.22
N GLY A 185 3.55 14.98 -7.21
CA GLY A 185 3.15 14.72 -8.60
C GLY A 185 3.86 13.51 -9.18
N GLY A 186 3.14 12.70 -9.97
CA GLY A 186 3.64 11.50 -10.62
C GLY A 186 2.96 10.22 -10.15
N LYS A 187 3.66 9.07 -10.25
CA LYS A 187 3.24 7.79 -9.68
C LYS A 187 3.76 7.70 -8.25
N MET A 188 2.87 7.72 -7.27
CA MET A 188 3.21 8.00 -5.88
C MET A 188 2.60 7.00 -4.89
N GLU A 189 3.11 6.99 -3.65
CA GLU A 189 2.39 6.37 -2.53
C GLU A 189 1.05 7.10 -2.33
N ASN A 190 0.02 6.34 -1.97
CA ASN A 190 -1.32 6.90 -1.77
C ASN A 190 -1.30 7.97 -0.66
N PRO A 191 -1.67 9.24 -0.94
CA PRO A 191 -1.65 10.30 0.07
C PRO A 191 -2.74 10.19 1.13
N PHE A 192 -3.76 9.36 0.91
CA PHE A 192 -4.85 9.17 1.85
C PHE A 192 -4.50 8.16 2.94
N GLN A 193 -4.95 8.43 4.16
CA GLN A 193 -4.78 7.53 5.31
C GLN A 193 -6.09 6.77 5.55
N VAL A 194 -6.30 5.71 4.80
CA VAL A 194 -7.47 4.83 4.85
C VAL A 194 -7.04 3.38 4.99
N SER A 195 -7.97 2.47 5.24
CA SER A 195 -7.67 1.05 5.37
C SER A 195 -7.67 0.34 4.00
N GLU A 196 -7.28 -0.93 4.03
CA GLU A 196 -7.33 -1.85 2.89
C GLU A 196 -8.75 -2.08 2.34
N VAL A 197 -9.79 -1.68 3.07
CA VAL A 197 -11.17 -1.70 2.59
C VAL A 197 -11.38 -0.66 1.49
N MET A 198 -10.71 0.49 1.59
CA MET A 198 -10.83 1.57 0.60
C MET A 198 -9.77 1.49 -0.49
N PHE A 199 -8.51 1.24 -0.12
CA PHE A 199 -7.39 1.10 -1.05
C PHE A 199 -6.46 -0.03 -0.64
N ASP A 200 -6.08 -0.87 -1.60
CA ASP A 200 -5.03 -1.86 -1.42
C ASP A 200 -3.72 -1.16 -0.98
N PRO A 201 -2.98 -1.70 0.00
CA PRO A 201 -1.70 -1.13 0.42
C PRO A 201 -0.61 -1.08 -0.66
N ASP A 202 -0.72 -1.90 -1.71
CA ASP A 202 0.20 -1.91 -2.85
C ASP A 202 -0.28 -0.97 -4.00
N TYR A 203 -1.44 -0.29 -3.86
CA TYR A 203 -1.95 0.66 -4.85
C TYR A 203 -1.17 1.97 -4.87
N THR A 204 -0.54 2.28 -5.98
CA THR A 204 0.29 3.48 -6.20
C THR A 204 -0.33 4.35 -7.31
N PRO A 205 -1.17 5.35 -6.94
CA PRO A 205 -1.88 6.19 -7.90
C PRO A 205 -0.94 7.06 -8.75
N GLU A 206 -1.43 7.44 -9.94
CA GLU A 206 -0.75 8.32 -10.88
C GLU A 206 -1.52 9.64 -11.01
N GLY A 207 -0.87 10.77 -10.67
CA GLY A 207 -1.53 12.07 -10.71
C GLY A 207 -0.90 13.11 -9.80
N ILE A 208 -1.74 13.86 -9.10
CA ILE A 208 -1.33 14.86 -8.12
C ILE A 208 -1.98 14.60 -6.79
N GLY A 209 -1.23 14.80 -5.71
CA GLY A 209 -1.70 14.71 -4.34
C GLY A 209 -1.16 15.84 -3.49
N PHE A 210 -1.86 16.14 -2.41
CA PHE A 210 -1.38 17.06 -1.39
C PHE A 210 -1.76 16.58 0.01
N GLN A 211 -0.94 16.95 0.98
CA GLN A 211 -1.15 16.69 2.39
C GLN A 211 -0.85 17.96 3.17
N LEU A 212 -1.81 18.41 3.99
CA LEU A 212 -1.68 19.56 4.87
C LEU A 212 -1.86 19.09 6.31
N GLY A 213 -0.92 19.43 7.19
CA GLY A 213 -0.98 19.13 8.62
C GLY A 213 -0.99 20.43 9.43
N TYR A 214 -1.82 20.46 10.47
CA TYR A 214 -1.84 21.53 11.47
C TYR A 214 -1.74 20.93 12.87
N ASN A 215 -0.69 21.26 13.59
CA ASN A 215 -0.50 20.87 14.98
C ASN A 215 -1.30 21.81 15.87
N VAL A 216 -2.48 21.35 16.32
CA VAL A 216 -3.35 22.08 17.25
C VAL A 216 -2.67 22.22 18.60
N SER A 217 -1.90 21.20 18.98
CA SER A 217 -1.03 21.13 20.15
C SER A 217 0.04 20.06 19.93
N ASP A 218 0.98 19.92 20.86
CA ASP A 218 2.00 18.86 20.84
C ASP A 218 1.38 17.44 20.78
N ALA A 219 0.14 17.30 21.22
CA ALA A 219 -0.56 16.02 21.31
C ALA A 219 -1.64 15.83 20.23
N GLN A 220 -1.95 16.84 19.44
CA GLN A 220 -3.09 16.81 18.52
C GLN A 220 -2.74 17.40 17.16
N THR A 221 -3.03 16.65 16.11
CA THR A 221 -2.79 17.07 14.72
C THR A 221 -4.08 16.92 13.90
N LEU A 222 -4.46 17.98 13.20
CA LEU A 222 -5.48 17.99 12.17
C LEU A 222 -4.78 17.86 10.81
N LYS A 223 -5.24 16.91 9.98
CA LYS A 223 -4.69 16.66 8.65
C LYS A 223 -5.76 16.81 7.59
N PHE A 224 -5.37 17.37 6.46
CA PHE A 224 -6.21 17.44 5.27
C PHE A 224 -5.42 16.88 4.08
N ASN A 225 -5.92 15.80 3.48
CA ASN A 225 -5.31 15.12 2.35
C ASN A 225 -6.23 15.22 1.14
N GLY A 226 -5.67 15.40 -0.05
CA GLY A 226 -6.42 15.41 -1.29
C GLY A 226 -5.63 14.84 -2.45
N GLY A 227 -6.35 14.43 -3.50
CA GLY A 227 -5.73 13.88 -4.69
C GLY A 227 -6.66 13.80 -5.89
N LEU A 228 -6.07 13.86 -7.07
CA LEU A 228 -6.68 13.65 -8.38
C LEU A 228 -5.77 12.71 -9.17
N PHE A 229 -6.29 11.54 -9.54
CA PHE A 229 -5.52 10.47 -10.17
C PHE A 229 -6.17 10.03 -11.48
N SER A 230 -5.35 9.82 -12.49
CA SER A 230 -5.78 9.22 -13.74
C SER A 230 -5.97 7.72 -13.58
N LEU A 231 -7.12 7.20 -13.95
CA LEU A 231 -7.40 5.76 -14.01
C LEU A 231 -7.27 5.22 -15.42
N LEU A 232 -7.67 6.01 -16.41
CA LEU A 232 -7.62 5.65 -17.83
C LEU A 232 -7.51 6.91 -18.66
N GLU A 233 -6.45 7.01 -19.48
CA GLU A 233 -6.27 8.02 -20.51
C GLU A 233 -6.74 7.44 -21.84
N LEU A 234 -7.57 8.18 -22.55
CA LEU A 234 -8.09 7.82 -23.85
C LEU A 234 -7.47 8.72 -24.91
N GLY A 235 -6.60 8.15 -25.73
CA GLY A 235 -5.95 8.87 -26.82
C GLY A 235 -6.93 9.54 -27.79
N SER A 236 -6.48 10.57 -28.48
CA SER A 236 -7.26 11.47 -29.35
C SER A 236 -8.04 10.81 -30.51
N GLY A 237 -7.94 9.48 -30.69
CA GLY A 237 -8.68 8.70 -31.70
C GLY A 237 -9.88 7.92 -31.18
N ALA A 238 -10.16 7.97 -29.88
CA ALA A 238 -11.14 7.10 -29.20
C ALA A 238 -12.62 7.49 -29.42
N GLY A 239 -12.94 8.26 -30.43
CA GLY A 239 -14.30 8.67 -30.77
C GLY A 239 -14.68 10.04 -30.20
N THR A 240 -15.65 10.67 -30.80
CA THR A 240 -16.12 11.99 -30.36
C THR A 240 -16.87 11.86 -29.04
N GLY A 241 -16.32 12.42 -27.97
CA GLY A 241 -16.96 12.52 -26.67
C GLY A 241 -16.43 11.57 -25.57
N SER A 242 -15.44 10.74 -25.84
CA SER A 242 -14.76 9.97 -24.79
C SER A 242 -13.97 10.92 -23.89
N LYS A 243 -14.14 10.76 -22.59
CA LYS A 243 -13.42 11.51 -21.56
C LYS A 243 -12.60 10.56 -20.72
N ASP A 244 -11.42 11.00 -20.31
CA ASP A 244 -10.57 10.26 -19.40
C ASP A 244 -11.28 9.96 -18.08
N SER A 245 -10.94 8.84 -17.49
CA SER A 245 -11.49 8.45 -16.19
C SER A 245 -10.54 8.85 -15.07
N TYR A 246 -11.05 9.54 -14.07
CA TYR A 246 -10.30 10.01 -12.91
C TYR A 246 -10.88 9.49 -11.61
N LEU A 247 -9.99 9.22 -10.65
CA LEU A 247 -10.29 9.05 -9.24
C LEU A 247 -9.88 10.33 -8.51
N TYR A 248 -10.77 10.86 -7.68
CA TYR A 248 -10.49 12.04 -6.87
C TYR A 248 -11.00 11.85 -5.45
N GLY A 249 -10.40 12.58 -4.51
CA GLY A 249 -10.84 12.53 -3.12
C GLY A 249 -10.25 13.62 -2.25
N ALA A 250 -10.91 13.80 -1.11
CA ALA A 250 -10.48 14.66 -0.03
C ALA A 250 -10.77 14.00 1.31
N GLN A 251 -9.88 14.15 2.28
CA GLN A 251 -9.97 13.56 3.61
C GLN A 251 -9.53 14.55 4.67
N VAL A 252 -10.29 14.60 5.76
CA VAL A 252 -9.90 15.28 7.01
C VAL A 252 -9.65 14.21 8.06
N ARG A 253 -8.61 14.40 8.86
CA ARG A 253 -8.21 13.46 9.91
C ARG A 253 -7.79 14.21 11.17
N TRP A 254 -8.21 13.71 12.31
CA TRP A 254 -7.78 14.19 13.62
C TRP A 254 -7.09 13.05 14.37
N ASP A 255 -5.81 13.25 14.63
CA ASP A 255 -4.97 12.34 15.42
C ASP A 255 -4.69 12.97 16.78
N SER A 256 -4.88 12.21 17.87
CA SER A 256 -4.71 12.70 19.24
C SER A 256 -3.96 11.69 20.12
N ALA A 257 -2.94 12.16 20.83
CA ALA A 257 -2.25 11.46 21.91
C ALA A 257 -2.71 12.05 23.26
N TRP A 258 -3.87 11.60 23.76
CA TRP A 258 -4.51 12.13 24.97
C TRP A 258 -3.64 12.01 26.21
N THR A 259 -2.95 10.91 26.31
CA THR A 259 -1.97 10.61 27.39
C THR A 259 -0.87 9.71 26.81
N PRO A 260 0.24 9.47 27.54
CA PRO A 260 1.25 8.49 27.10
C PRO A 260 0.70 7.08 26.82
N LYS A 261 -0.48 6.75 27.38
CA LYS A 261 -1.12 5.43 27.22
C LYS A 261 -2.27 5.41 26.22
N TRP A 262 -2.92 6.54 25.96
CA TRP A 262 -4.12 6.61 25.12
C TRP A 262 -3.92 7.51 23.93
N ALA A 263 -4.16 6.95 22.76
CA ALA A 263 -4.21 7.69 21.50
C ALA A 263 -5.47 7.32 20.71
N SER A 264 -5.96 8.26 19.90
CA SER A 264 -7.08 8.03 19.00
C SER A 264 -6.84 8.69 17.64
N SER A 265 -7.52 8.20 16.64
CA SER A 265 -7.54 8.79 15.30
C SER A 265 -8.95 8.67 14.75
N VAL A 266 -9.44 9.74 14.14
CA VAL A 266 -10.73 9.78 13.45
C VAL A 266 -10.53 10.41 12.09
N GLY A 267 -11.07 9.80 11.04
CA GLY A 267 -11.00 10.27 9.67
C GLY A 267 -12.39 10.34 9.01
N VAL A 268 -12.58 11.34 8.15
CA VAL A 268 -13.72 11.43 7.24
C VAL A 268 -13.19 11.81 5.87
N GLY A 269 -13.59 11.05 4.84
CA GLY A 269 -13.19 11.30 3.46
C GLY A 269 -14.37 11.22 2.50
N ILE A 270 -14.28 11.95 1.41
CA ILE A 270 -15.18 11.86 0.26
C ILE A 270 -14.34 11.53 -0.96
N PHE A 271 -14.85 10.63 -1.78
CA PHE A 271 -14.16 10.18 -2.99
C PHE A 271 -15.13 10.10 -4.15
N GLY A 272 -14.59 9.98 -5.36
CA GLY A 272 -15.43 9.83 -6.54
C GLY A 272 -14.66 9.32 -7.75
N LEU A 273 -15.42 8.82 -8.73
CA LEU A 273 -14.92 8.44 -10.05
C LEU A 273 -15.67 9.25 -11.11
N SER A 274 -14.94 9.78 -12.10
CA SER A 274 -15.54 10.29 -13.32
C SER A 274 -15.55 9.22 -14.42
N ASP A 275 -16.45 9.38 -15.36
CA ASP A 275 -16.49 8.65 -16.64
C ASP A 275 -16.31 7.13 -16.51
N LYS A 276 -16.97 6.54 -15.50
CA LYS A 276 -16.93 5.11 -15.17
C LYS A 276 -17.27 4.17 -16.34
N GLN A 277 -18.01 4.67 -17.33
CA GLN A 277 -18.40 3.92 -18.53
C GLN A 277 -17.20 3.47 -19.38
N ASN A 278 -16.05 4.12 -19.20
CA ASN A 278 -14.81 3.79 -19.89
C ASN A 278 -14.02 2.69 -19.16
N LEU A 279 -14.28 2.48 -17.87
CA LEU A 279 -13.64 1.46 -17.04
C LEU A 279 -14.27 0.07 -17.28
N THR A 280 -14.23 -0.38 -18.53
CA THR A 280 -14.79 -1.65 -18.99
C THR A 280 -13.86 -2.80 -18.67
N THR A 281 -14.39 -4.03 -18.68
CA THR A 281 -13.57 -5.26 -18.49
C THR A 281 -12.49 -5.44 -19.56
N ALA A 282 -12.58 -4.75 -20.69
CA ALA A 282 -11.54 -4.77 -21.72
C ALA A 282 -10.46 -3.71 -21.50
N ALA A 283 -10.76 -2.66 -20.73
CA ALA A 283 -9.88 -1.50 -20.55
C ALA A 283 -9.03 -1.57 -19.27
N ILE A 284 -9.44 -2.35 -18.27
CA ILE A 284 -8.78 -2.43 -16.95
C ILE A 284 -8.08 -3.77 -16.71
N ALA A 285 -7.08 -3.77 -15.84
CA ALA A 285 -6.23 -4.94 -15.61
C ALA A 285 -6.87 -5.99 -14.68
N ASN A 286 -7.56 -5.56 -13.62
CA ASN A 286 -8.16 -6.43 -12.59
C ASN A 286 -9.68 -6.39 -12.65
N VAL A 287 -10.26 -7.20 -13.53
CA VAL A 287 -11.70 -7.27 -13.74
C VAL A 287 -12.36 -8.34 -12.87
N SER A 288 -13.67 -8.22 -12.67
CA SER A 288 -14.50 -9.23 -12.00
C SER A 288 -14.14 -9.44 -10.53
N GLN A 289 -13.87 -8.35 -9.82
CA GLN A 289 -13.57 -8.37 -8.40
C GLN A 289 -14.75 -7.98 -7.50
N GLY A 290 -15.98 -7.97 -8.05
CA GLY A 290 -17.20 -7.91 -7.27
C GLY A 290 -18.16 -6.78 -7.60
N ASN A 291 -17.76 -5.71 -8.30
CA ASN A 291 -18.68 -4.69 -8.74
C ASN A 291 -19.70 -5.24 -9.73
N SER A 292 -20.89 -4.68 -9.71
CA SER A 292 -21.94 -4.99 -10.67
C SER A 292 -21.63 -4.38 -12.04
N ARG A 293 -21.67 -5.22 -13.09
CA ARG A 293 -21.37 -4.82 -14.47
C ARG A 293 -22.48 -5.28 -15.40
N THR A 294 -22.67 -4.57 -16.52
CA THR A 294 -23.52 -5.01 -17.62
C THR A 294 -22.91 -6.18 -18.38
N ALA A 295 -23.67 -6.81 -19.27
CA ALA A 295 -23.15 -7.84 -20.17
C ALA A 295 -22.00 -7.34 -21.06
N GLY A 296 -21.94 -6.04 -21.35
CA GLY A 296 -20.84 -5.40 -22.08
C GLY A 296 -19.64 -5.03 -21.18
N GLY A 297 -19.62 -5.44 -19.91
CA GLY A 297 -18.52 -5.20 -19.00
C GLY A 297 -18.45 -3.80 -18.40
N VAL A 298 -19.49 -2.97 -18.58
CA VAL A 298 -19.56 -1.60 -18.06
C VAL A 298 -20.05 -1.60 -16.61
N LEU A 299 -19.46 -0.79 -15.75
CA LEU A 299 -19.90 -0.60 -14.36
C LEU A 299 -21.34 -0.06 -14.30
N THR A 300 -22.23 -0.75 -13.59
CA THR A 300 -23.63 -0.31 -13.44
C THR A 300 -23.78 0.79 -12.41
N SER A 301 -22.94 0.82 -11.37
CA SER A 301 -22.98 1.81 -10.31
C SER A 301 -22.05 2.98 -10.59
N SER A 302 -22.45 4.19 -10.18
CA SER A 302 -21.55 5.32 -10.00
C SER A 302 -20.97 5.28 -8.60
N PHE A 303 -19.84 5.97 -8.39
CA PHE A 303 -19.15 5.96 -7.11
C PHE A 303 -18.91 7.37 -6.59
N SER A 304 -19.48 7.64 -5.41
CA SER A 304 -19.29 8.86 -4.61
C SER A 304 -19.36 8.50 -3.13
N PRO A 305 -18.42 7.67 -2.61
CA PRO A 305 -18.46 7.23 -1.23
C PRO A 305 -18.05 8.30 -0.25
N ILE A 306 -18.75 8.31 0.91
CA ILE A 306 -18.26 8.86 2.16
C ILE A 306 -17.60 7.71 2.94
N VAL A 307 -16.40 7.96 3.44
CA VAL A 307 -15.62 7.05 4.27
C VAL A 307 -15.46 7.67 5.65
N THR A 308 -15.78 6.91 6.70
CA THR A 308 -15.51 7.30 8.07
C THR A 308 -14.72 6.21 8.75
N ASP A 309 -13.63 6.56 9.40
CA ASP A 309 -12.82 5.63 10.16
C ASP A 309 -12.48 6.18 11.54
N ALA A 310 -12.35 5.29 12.52
CA ALA A 310 -11.93 5.64 13.86
C ALA A 310 -11.07 4.53 14.46
N SER A 311 -10.11 4.92 15.30
CA SER A 311 -9.37 3.96 16.09
C SER A 311 -8.98 4.53 17.44
N VAL A 312 -8.89 3.63 18.44
CA VAL A 312 -8.36 3.93 19.78
C VAL A 312 -7.25 2.94 20.08
N THR A 313 -6.13 3.45 20.57
CA THR A 313 -4.99 2.64 20.99
C THR A 313 -4.72 2.86 22.46
N TYR A 314 -4.68 1.77 23.21
CA TYR A 314 -4.18 1.73 24.57
C TYR A 314 -2.80 1.08 24.60
N THR A 315 -1.82 1.74 25.19
CA THR A 315 -0.43 1.25 25.27
C THR A 315 -0.11 0.86 26.70
N MET A 316 0.10 -0.43 26.92
CA MET A 316 0.60 -0.97 28.19
C MET A 316 2.12 -0.75 28.26
N GLU A 317 2.64 -0.47 29.46
CA GLU A 317 4.08 -0.27 29.67
C GLU A 317 4.89 -1.53 29.39
N SER A 318 4.32 -2.69 29.69
CA SER A 318 4.93 -4.01 29.45
C SER A 318 3.87 -5.08 29.24
N PHE A 319 4.22 -6.11 28.49
CA PHE A 319 3.41 -7.30 28.29
C PHE A 319 4.34 -8.54 28.26
N PRO A 320 3.93 -9.69 28.82
CA PRO A 320 4.76 -10.89 28.78
C PRO A 320 5.20 -11.28 27.37
N TYR A 321 6.48 -11.62 27.21
CA TYR A 321 7.08 -12.01 25.93
C TYR A 321 6.99 -10.95 24.81
N TYR A 322 6.90 -9.66 25.20
CA TYR A 322 6.93 -8.54 24.25
C TYR A 322 7.94 -7.48 24.73
N PRO A 323 8.92 -7.09 23.92
CA PRO A 323 9.90 -6.09 24.30
C PRO A 323 9.30 -4.68 24.24
N GLY A 324 9.32 -3.97 25.36
CA GLY A 324 8.86 -2.59 25.47
C GLY A 324 7.35 -2.43 25.60
N ALA A 325 6.86 -1.26 25.22
CA ALA A 325 5.44 -0.89 25.34
C ALA A 325 4.56 -1.67 24.37
N PHE A 326 3.45 -2.21 24.88
CA PHE A 326 2.54 -3.09 24.16
C PHE A 326 1.26 -2.37 23.76
N PRO A 327 1.01 -2.08 22.46
CA PRO A 327 -0.21 -1.43 22.01
C PRO A 327 -1.36 -2.42 21.83
N ILE A 328 -2.55 -2.00 22.22
CA ILE A 328 -3.83 -2.66 21.94
C ILE A 328 -4.66 -1.66 21.14
N LYS A 329 -4.96 -1.97 19.87
CA LYS A 329 -5.70 -1.07 18.99
C LYS A 329 -7.05 -1.67 18.62
N PHE A 330 -8.11 -0.93 18.90
CA PHE A 330 -9.44 -1.16 18.35
C PHE A 330 -9.68 -0.19 17.20
N SER A 331 -10.27 -0.67 16.10
CA SER A 331 -10.54 0.15 14.91
C SER A 331 -11.88 -0.21 14.28
N GLY A 332 -12.52 0.79 13.67
CA GLY A 332 -13.73 0.64 12.90
C GLY A 332 -13.71 1.54 11.67
N GLU A 333 -14.37 1.11 10.61
CA GLU A 333 -14.55 1.85 9.37
C GLU A 333 -15.94 1.61 8.80
N TYR A 334 -16.53 2.65 8.25
CA TYR A 334 -17.80 2.62 7.53
C TYR A 334 -17.69 3.41 6.23
N ILE A 335 -18.16 2.82 5.15
CA ILE A 335 -18.18 3.40 3.82
C ILE A 335 -19.60 3.32 3.27
N ASN A 336 -20.13 4.44 2.77
CA ASN A 336 -21.40 4.48 2.09
C ASN A 336 -21.25 5.19 0.74
N ASN A 337 -21.46 4.47 -0.34
CA ASN A 337 -21.49 5.04 -1.67
C ASN A 337 -22.82 5.73 -1.93
N LEU A 338 -22.85 7.06 -1.85
CA LEU A 338 -24.04 7.89 -2.00
C LEU A 338 -24.64 7.80 -3.42
N ALA A 339 -23.81 7.58 -4.43
CA ALA A 339 -24.22 7.36 -5.81
C ALA A 339 -24.48 5.87 -6.13
N GLY A 340 -24.42 5.00 -5.12
CA GLY A 340 -24.49 3.55 -5.27
C GLY A 340 -25.78 3.08 -5.88
N GLY A 341 -25.65 2.21 -6.85
CA GLY A 341 -26.71 1.63 -7.63
C GLY A 341 -27.28 0.32 -7.08
N THR A 342 -28.42 -0.01 -7.56
CA THR A 342 -29.08 -1.31 -7.35
C THR A 342 -28.41 -2.38 -8.20
N ILE A 343 -28.27 -3.58 -7.67
CA ILE A 343 -27.81 -4.75 -8.43
C ILE A 343 -28.89 -5.12 -9.45
N ASP A 344 -28.44 -5.37 -10.70
CA ASP A 344 -29.33 -5.81 -11.75
C ASP A 344 -29.95 -7.19 -11.40
N PRO A 345 -31.27 -7.32 -11.35
CA PRO A 345 -31.96 -8.55 -11.01
C PRO A 345 -31.63 -9.73 -11.93
N ALA A 346 -31.27 -9.46 -13.19
CA ALA A 346 -30.96 -10.50 -14.16
C ALA A 346 -29.62 -11.23 -13.88
N ASN A 347 -28.77 -10.65 -13.05
CA ASN A 347 -27.36 -11.02 -13.01
C ASN A 347 -26.88 -11.62 -11.68
N ASN A 348 -27.62 -11.47 -10.59
CA ASN A 348 -27.27 -12.17 -9.35
C ASN A 348 -28.44 -12.21 -8.31
N SER A 349 -28.26 -13.00 -7.23
CA SER A 349 -29.25 -13.19 -6.17
C SER A 349 -29.60 -11.92 -5.36
N GLY A 350 -28.78 -10.89 -5.49
CA GLY A 350 -29.02 -9.56 -4.88
C GLY A 350 -29.85 -8.63 -5.73
N GLY A 351 -30.40 -9.11 -6.84
CA GLY A 351 -31.15 -8.30 -7.79
C GLY A 351 -32.23 -7.44 -7.16
N GLY A 352 -32.28 -6.17 -7.56
CA GLY A 352 -33.18 -5.16 -6.99
C GLY A 352 -32.76 -4.59 -5.64
N LYS A 353 -31.69 -5.10 -4.99
CA LYS A 353 -31.17 -4.60 -3.71
C LYS A 353 -30.10 -3.53 -3.94
N LYS A 354 -30.14 -2.50 -3.10
CA LYS A 354 -29.05 -1.54 -3.00
C LYS A 354 -27.89 -2.19 -2.25
N ARG A 355 -26.73 -2.21 -2.84
CA ARG A 355 -25.51 -2.83 -2.31
C ARG A 355 -24.33 -1.87 -2.34
N ASN A 356 -24.39 -0.85 -1.52
CA ASN A 356 -23.51 0.31 -1.56
C ASN A 356 -22.78 0.61 -0.25
N GLU A 357 -22.80 -0.32 0.71
CA GLU A 357 -22.19 -0.13 2.02
C GLU A 357 -21.02 -1.09 2.25
N ALA A 358 -20.02 -0.63 2.98
CA ALA A 358 -19.01 -1.49 3.57
C ALA A 358 -18.69 -1.06 5.00
N TYR A 359 -18.35 -2.02 5.85
CA TYR A 359 -17.88 -1.77 7.18
C TYR A 359 -16.92 -2.85 7.66
N ALA A 360 -15.98 -2.42 8.50
CA ALA A 360 -15.01 -3.29 9.11
C ALA A 360 -14.81 -2.93 10.58
N VAL A 361 -14.62 -3.92 11.42
CA VAL A 361 -14.21 -3.74 12.81
C VAL A 361 -13.02 -4.65 13.10
N GLY A 362 -12.06 -4.16 13.88
CA GLY A 362 -10.83 -4.88 14.12
C GLY A 362 -10.21 -4.63 15.49
N LEU A 363 -9.52 -5.66 15.97
CA LEU A 363 -8.67 -5.62 17.17
C LEU A 363 -7.26 -6.06 16.80
N THR A 364 -6.27 -5.28 17.19
CA THR A 364 -4.86 -5.61 17.03
C THR A 364 -4.17 -5.57 18.37
N LEU A 365 -3.48 -6.64 18.72
CA LEU A 365 -2.66 -6.79 19.92
C LEU A 365 -1.19 -6.76 19.51
N GLY A 366 -0.40 -5.87 20.05
CA GLY A 366 1.02 -5.70 19.74
C GLY A 366 1.26 -5.00 18.38
N LYS A 367 2.51 -4.95 17.96
CA LYS A 367 2.99 -4.43 16.68
C LYS A 367 4.30 -5.10 16.33
N SER A 368 4.37 -5.88 15.27
CA SER A 368 5.61 -6.46 14.74
C SER A 368 6.46 -5.41 13.99
N GLY A 369 7.70 -5.76 13.64
CA GLY A 369 8.61 -4.92 12.85
C GLY A 369 9.90 -4.51 13.54
N LYS A 370 10.03 -4.78 14.84
CA LYS A 370 11.27 -4.68 15.62
C LYS A 370 11.63 -6.04 16.19
N LYS A 371 12.92 -6.29 16.43
CA LYS A 371 13.40 -7.56 16.96
C LYS A 371 12.64 -7.97 18.22
N GLY A 372 12.09 -9.20 18.22
CA GLY A 372 11.35 -9.80 19.32
C GLY A 372 9.89 -9.37 19.44
N THR A 373 9.43 -8.40 18.63
CA THR A 373 8.04 -7.95 18.67
C THR A 373 7.13 -8.83 17.81
N TRP A 374 5.85 -8.87 18.18
CA TRP A 374 4.82 -9.64 17.49
C TRP A 374 3.50 -8.87 17.44
N ASP A 375 2.59 -9.28 16.56
CA ASP A 375 1.21 -8.81 16.54
C ASP A 375 0.23 -9.94 16.26
N LEU A 376 -0.97 -9.79 16.83
CA LEU A 376 -2.14 -10.58 16.51
C LEU A 376 -3.26 -9.62 16.10
N THR A 377 -3.82 -9.83 14.92
CA THR A 377 -4.92 -9.02 14.40
C THR A 377 -6.11 -9.89 14.03
N TYR A 378 -7.29 -9.44 14.42
CA TYR A 378 -8.55 -9.97 13.94
C TYR A 378 -9.39 -8.82 13.38
N LYS A 379 -10.01 -9.05 12.20
CA LYS A 379 -10.98 -8.12 11.61
C LYS A 379 -12.18 -8.88 11.09
N TRP A 380 -13.35 -8.31 11.28
CA TRP A 380 -14.55 -8.72 10.58
C TRP A 380 -14.94 -7.64 9.58
N LYS A 381 -15.36 -8.06 8.37
CA LYS A 381 -15.64 -7.16 7.26
C LYS A 381 -16.93 -7.56 6.55
N ASN A 382 -17.70 -6.56 6.13
CA ASN A 382 -18.82 -6.69 5.20
C ASN A 382 -18.61 -5.67 4.08
N LEU A 383 -18.41 -6.15 2.88
CA LEU A 383 -18.01 -5.36 1.71
C LEU A 383 -19.05 -5.60 0.62
N GLU A 384 -20.06 -4.75 0.50
CA GLU A 384 -21.11 -4.91 -0.50
C GLU A 384 -20.57 -4.64 -1.92
N ALA A 385 -21.31 -5.09 -2.97
CA ALA A 385 -20.83 -5.12 -4.34
C ALA A 385 -20.40 -3.75 -4.89
N ASN A 386 -21.13 -2.68 -4.57
CA ASN A 386 -20.95 -1.36 -5.16
C ASN A 386 -20.62 -0.28 -4.12
N TYR A 387 -19.98 -0.65 -3.02
CA TYR A 387 -19.54 0.34 -2.03
C TYR A 387 -18.38 1.19 -2.54
N TRP A 388 -17.49 0.61 -3.32
CA TRP A 388 -16.35 1.25 -3.95
C TRP A 388 -15.87 0.52 -5.20
N TYR A 389 -14.93 1.08 -5.89
CA TYR A 389 -14.39 0.57 -7.14
C TYR A 389 -13.47 -0.65 -6.92
N GLU A 390 -13.82 -1.78 -7.54
CA GLU A 390 -13.22 -3.09 -7.30
C GLU A 390 -11.71 -3.18 -7.62
N GLU A 391 -11.19 -2.37 -8.53
CA GLU A 391 -9.81 -2.49 -9.00
C GLU A 391 -8.79 -1.87 -8.05
N VAL A 392 -9.20 -1.01 -7.12
CA VAL A 392 -8.31 -0.32 -6.20
C VAL A 392 -8.36 -0.87 -4.77
N VAL A 393 -9.28 -1.79 -4.47
CA VAL A 393 -9.44 -2.38 -3.14
C VAL A 393 -8.61 -3.65 -2.99
N ASP A 394 -8.31 -4.03 -1.74
CA ASP A 394 -7.56 -5.25 -1.44
C ASP A 394 -8.23 -6.51 -2.02
N SER A 395 -7.53 -7.22 -2.88
CA SER A 395 -7.96 -8.48 -3.51
C SER A 395 -7.57 -9.73 -2.73
N ASP A 396 -6.87 -9.59 -1.61
CA ASP A 396 -6.42 -10.73 -0.80
C ASP A 396 -7.58 -11.40 -0.03
N HIS A 397 -8.71 -10.71 0.15
CA HIS A 397 -9.93 -11.27 0.77
C HIS A 397 -10.59 -12.39 -0.05
N GLY A 398 -10.28 -12.49 -1.32
CA GLY A 398 -11.01 -13.29 -2.26
C GLY A 398 -10.48 -14.68 -2.48
N ALA A 399 -11.40 -15.49 -2.91
CA ALA A 399 -11.13 -16.77 -3.53
C ALA A 399 -11.53 -16.73 -4.99
N TRP A 400 -11.18 -17.75 -5.71
CA TRP A 400 -11.55 -17.92 -7.10
C TRP A 400 -12.95 -18.53 -7.18
N TYR A 401 -13.86 -17.88 -7.90
CA TYR A 401 -15.21 -18.38 -8.15
C TYR A 401 -15.37 -18.75 -9.62
N THR A 402 -16.17 -19.81 -9.91
CA THR A 402 -16.38 -20.31 -11.28
C THR A 402 -17.16 -19.39 -12.17
N ALA A 403 -18.10 -18.65 -11.60
CA ALA A 403 -18.94 -17.73 -12.35
C ALA A 403 -18.59 -16.30 -11.98
N ALA A 404 -18.12 -15.55 -12.95
CA ALA A 404 -18.03 -14.13 -12.85
C ALA A 404 -19.43 -13.50 -12.78
N PRO A 405 -19.61 -12.32 -12.15
CA PRO A 405 -20.78 -11.50 -12.41
C PRO A 405 -20.95 -11.29 -13.91
N THR A 406 -22.17 -11.13 -14.38
CA THR A 406 -22.44 -10.91 -15.81
C THR A 406 -21.60 -9.74 -16.32
N GLY A 407 -20.93 -9.96 -17.44
CA GLY A 407 -19.99 -9.00 -18.03
C GLY A 407 -18.56 -9.10 -17.54
N GLY A 408 -18.27 -9.94 -16.53
CA GLY A 408 -16.91 -10.19 -16.08
C GLY A 408 -16.18 -11.28 -16.86
N ALA A 409 -14.86 -11.34 -16.72
CA ALA A 409 -14.06 -12.46 -17.21
C ALA A 409 -14.38 -13.74 -16.42
N ALA A 410 -14.02 -14.92 -16.98
CA ALA A 410 -14.15 -16.16 -16.26
C ALA A 410 -13.32 -16.16 -14.97
N GLY A 411 -13.95 -16.52 -13.84
CA GLY A 411 -13.34 -16.50 -12.51
C GLY A 411 -13.56 -15.16 -11.79
N TYR A 412 -13.76 -15.25 -10.50
CA TYR A 412 -14.01 -14.12 -9.62
C TYR A 412 -12.88 -14.05 -8.59
N GLN A 413 -12.15 -12.93 -8.57
CA GLN A 413 -11.19 -12.59 -7.52
C GLN A 413 -11.82 -11.47 -6.71
N ALA A 414 -12.06 -11.71 -5.47
CA ALA A 414 -12.91 -10.82 -4.73
C ALA A 414 -12.16 -9.65 -4.10
N GLY A 415 -12.59 -8.44 -4.45
CA GLY A 415 -12.32 -7.20 -3.73
C GLY A 415 -13.58 -6.68 -3.02
N THR A 416 -14.75 -6.79 -3.68
CA THR A 416 -16.07 -6.38 -3.18
C THR A 416 -17.05 -7.55 -3.18
N ASN A 417 -18.30 -7.35 -2.73
CA ASN A 417 -19.34 -8.37 -2.63
C ASN A 417 -18.98 -9.55 -1.69
N LEU A 418 -18.29 -9.23 -0.58
CA LEU A 418 -17.77 -10.22 0.36
C LEU A 418 -18.09 -9.90 1.80
N ARG A 419 -18.22 -10.95 2.61
CA ARG A 419 -18.34 -10.85 4.06
C ARG A 419 -17.53 -11.96 4.71
N GLY A 420 -16.78 -11.62 5.75
CA GLY A 420 -16.01 -12.64 6.44
C GLY A 420 -15.00 -12.12 7.44
N HIS A 421 -14.02 -12.95 7.71
CA HIS A 421 -13.05 -12.82 8.78
C HIS A 421 -11.64 -12.77 8.23
N TYR A 422 -10.84 -11.89 8.78
CA TYR A 422 -9.39 -11.80 8.57
C TYR A 422 -8.66 -11.99 9.87
N MET A 423 -7.66 -12.83 9.89
CA MET A 423 -6.78 -13.09 11.03
C MET A 423 -5.34 -12.97 10.59
N ARG A 424 -4.51 -12.37 11.43
CA ARG A 424 -3.07 -12.27 11.21
C ARG A 424 -2.33 -12.56 12.49
N ALA A 425 -1.22 -13.32 12.38
CA ALA A 425 -0.19 -13.44 13.38
C ALA A 425 1.15 -13.11 12.75
N ALA A 426 1.95 -12.25 13.39
CA ALA A 426 3.28 -11.92 12.89
C ALA A 426 4.29 -11.85 14.04
N TYR A 427 5.54 -12.19 13.72
CA TYR A 427 6.68 -12.13 14.64
C TYR A 427 7.92 -11.64 13.89
N SER A 428 8.68 -10.77 14.52
CA SER A 428 9.93 -10.23 13.96
C SER A 428 11.13 -10.76 14.74
N PRO A 429 11.79 -11.86 14.28
CA PRO A 429 12.99 -12.37 14.91
C PRO A 429 14.16 -11.39 14.81
N TYR A 430 14.16 -10.53 13.79
CA TYR A 430 15.16 -9.49 13.53
C TYR A 430 14.47 -8.20 13.06
N ASP A 431 15.15 -7.05 13.17
CA ASP A 431 14.64 -5.77 12.64
C ASP A 431 14.45 -5.79 11.11
N SER A 432 15.23 -6.60 10.41
CA SER A 432 15.18 -6.78 8.96
C SER A 432 14.24 -7.89 8.49
N LEU A 433 13.70 -8.75 9.38
CA LEU A 433 12.88 -9.91 9.02
C LEU A 433 11.60 -9.96 9.84
N THR A 434 10.46 -10.04 9.16
CA THR A 434 9.16 -10.35 9.77
C THR A 434 8.58 -11.61 9.13
N LEU A 435 8.18 -12.56 9.97
CA LEU A 435 7.42 -13.75 9.58
C LEU A 435 5.95 -13.49 9.88
N SER A 436 5.03 -13.84 8.98
CA SER A 436 3.60 -13.70 9.25
C SER A 436 2.75 -14.80 8.61
N VAL A 437 1.62 -15.07 9.26
CA VAL A 437 0.54 -15.89 8.72
C VAL A 437 -0.70 -15.04 8.66
N ASN A 438 -1.31 -14.96 7.48
CA ASN A 438 -2.59 -14.30 7.26
C ASN A 438 -3.60 -15.37 6.85
N TYR A 439 -4.78 -15.33 7.44
CA TYR A 439 -5.88 -16.22 7.13
C TYR A 439 -7.15 -15.41 6.83
N TYR A 440 -7.75 -15.70 5.70
CA TYR A 440 -8.98 -15.08 5.21
C TYR A 440 -10.05 -16.16 5.10
N LEU A 441 -11.22 -15.89 5.65
CA LEU A 441 -12.39 -16.76 5.56
C LEU A 441 -13.58 -15.90 5.12
N PHE A 442 -13.89 -15.93 3.84
CA PHE A 442 -14.90 -15.06 3.24
C PHE A 442 -15.92 -15.84 2.43
N GLY A 443 -17.15 -15.33 2.39
CA GLY A 443 -18.20 -15.77 1.51
C GLY A 443 -18.77 -14.61 0.72
N GLN A 444 -19.37 -14.89 -0.44
CA GLN A 444 -20.07 -13.87 -1.22
C GLN A 444 -21.35 -13.43 -0.51
N ILE A 445 -21.66 -12.14 -0.56
CA ILE A 445 -22.93 -11.58 -0.07
C ILE A 445 -24.04 -11.94 -1.05
N ASP A 446 -23.87 -11.61 -2.32
CA ASP A 446 -24.80 -11.94 -3.41
C ASP A 446 -24.09 -12.86 -4.42
N LYS A 447 -24.70 -13.98 -4.70
CA LYS A 447 -24.14 -15.02 -5.58
C LYS A 447 -24.52 -14.74 -7.03
N PRO A 448 -23.64 -15.04 -8.01
CA PRO A 448 -24.02 -15.09 -9.41
C PRO A 448 -25.19 -16.06 -9.63
N ALA A 449 -26.01 -15.82 -10.66
CA ALA A 449 -27.12 -16.69 -11.00
C ALA A 449 -26.61 -18.11 -11.28
N GLY A 450 -27.24 -19.11 -10.66
CA GLY A 450 -26.86 -20.53 -10.80
C GLY A 450 -25.64 -20.97 -9.99
N ALA A 451 -25.00 -20.06 -9.24
CA ALA A 451 -23.89 -20.41 -8.38
C ALA A 451 -24.34 -20.75 -6.96
N ALA A 452 -23.83 -21.84 -6.41
CA ALA A 452 -24.06 -22.26 -5.03
C ALA A 452 -22.69 -22.39 -4.33
N PHE A 453 -22.12 -21.26 -3.87
CA PHE A 453 -20.84 -21.32 -3.17
C PHE A 453 -21.01 -21.26 -1.65
N GLY A 454 -20.11 -21.98 -0.99
CA GLY A 454 -19.84 -21.86 0.42
C GLY A 454 -18.90 -20.67 0.71
N GLN A 455 -18.12 -20.84 1.75
CA GLN A 455 -17.02 -19.95 2.10
C GLN A 455 -15.75 -20.36 1.37
N ALA A 456 -14.86 -19.41 1.16
CA ALA A 456 -13.52 -19.65 0.68
C ALA A 456 -12.51 -19.28 1.76
N GLY A 457 -11.56 -20.17 2.01
CA GLY A 457 -10.41 -19.95 2.86
C GLY A 457 -9.18 -19.59 2.03
N ARG A 458 -8.41 -18.59 2.50
CA ARG A 458 -7.08 -18.30 1.94
C ARG A 458 -6.08 -18.21 3.06
N ILE A 459 -4.95 -18.87 2.93
CA ILE A 459 -3.83 -18.77 3.84
C ILE A 459 -2.61 -18.23 3.12
N GLN A 460 -1.95 -17.25 3.73
CA GLN A 460 -0.69 -16.72 3.25
C GLN A 460 0.35 -16.82 4.36
N ILE A 461 1.51 -17.39 4.05
CA ILE A 461 2.65 -17.48 4.96
C ILE A 461 3.79 -16.70 4.33
N ASP A 462 4.22 -15.64 5.02
CA ASP A 462 5.19 -14.69 4.50
C ASP A 462 6.48 -14.69 5.30
N ALA A 463 7.61 -14.57 4.61
CA ALA A 463 8.88 -14.11 5.14
C ALA A 463 9.26 -12.81 4.41
N ALA A 464 9.17 -11.68 5.11
CA ALA A 464 9.42 -10.35 4.57
C ALA A 464 10.74 -9.79 5.10
N PHE A 465 11.68 -9.57 4.21
CA PHE A 465 12.98 -8.95 4.47
C PHE A 465 12.94 -7.49 4.01
N LYS A 466 13.50 -6.57 4.80
CA LYS A 466 13.65 -5.15 4.45
C LYS A 466 15.10 -4.69 4.62
N PHE A 467 15.53 -3.75 3.78
CA PHE A 467 16.87 -3.15 3.79
C PHE A 467 16.83 -1.69 3.38
#